data_4214e568233e0fe31103c6f92d3fefb3
#
_entry.id   4214e568233e0fe31103c6f92d3fefb3
#
_cell.length_a   1.000
_cell.length_b   1.000
_cell.length_c   1.000
_cell.angle_alpha   90.00
_cell.angle_beta   90.00
_cell.angle_gamma   90.00
#
_symmetry.space_group_name_H-M   'P 1'
#
loop_
_entity.id
_entity.type
_entity.pdbx_description
1 polymer ?
#
loop_
_entity_poly.entity_id
_entity_poly.type
_entity_poly.pdbx_seq_one_letter_code
_entity_poly.pdbx_strand_id
1 'polypeptide(L)'
;MKKTLLVVDDEPTIQLILRRYFEADFTVVPQPNGQEAMRWLDEGNTADAIVADYEMPVMNGPAFILRLRNSLMQRHVPLIMLSGKEESSTKIQCLRHGADDYMVKPFNPEELDLRLKNMMRKLSF
;
A
#
# COMPACT_ATOMS: atom_id res chain seq x y z
N MET A 1 -12.29 -17.30 -1.86
CA MET A 1 -12.56 -15.86 -2.00
C MET A 1 -11.26 -15.09 -2.15
N LYS A 2 -11.20 -14.18 -3.09
CA LYS A 2 -10.00 -13.37 -3.30
C LYS A 2 -9.79 -12.39 -2.15
N LYS A 3 -8.53 -12.17 -1.80
CA LYS A 3 -8.16 -11.12 -0.86
C LYS A 3 -8.22 -9.76 -1.58
N THR A 4 -8.36 -8.70 -0.81
CA THR A 4 -8.45 -7.34 -1.34
C THR A 4 -7.12 -6.62 -1.22
N LEU A 5 -6.65 -6.08 -2.33
CA LEU A 5 -5.44 -5.24 -2.40
C LEU A 5 -5.87 -3.80 -2.65
N LEU A 6 -5.60 -2.93 -1.70
CA LEU A 6 -5.85 -1.50 -1.85
C LEU A 6 -4.61 -0.84 -2.45
N VAL A 7 -4.79 -0.17 -3.58
CA VAL A 7 -3.70 0.52 -4.29
C VAL A 7 -3.94 2.02 -4.18
N VAL A 8 -3.04 2.71 -3.49
CA VAL A 8 -3.14 4.14 -3.24
C VAL A 8 -2.08 4.87 -4.05
N ASP A 9 -2.50 5.43 -5.18
CA ASP A 9 -1.60 6.09 -6.12
C ASP A 9 -2.41 7.02 -7.01
N ASP A 10 -1.93 8.22 -7.24
CA ASP A 10 -2.63 9.20 -8.07
C ASP A 10 -2.36 9.01 -9.58
N GLU A 11 -1.41 8.16 -9.96
CA GLU A 11 -1.07 7.92 -11.36
C GLU A 11 -1.94 6.81 -11.96
N PRO A 12 -2.79 7.13 -12.94
CA PRO A 12 -3.66 6.11 -13.56
C PRO A 12 -2.88 4.96 -14.18
N THR A 13 -1.68 5.22 -14.71
CA THR A 13 -0.85 4.19 -15.33
C THR A 13 -0.41 3.14 -14.29
N ILE A 14 0.02 3.60 -13.13
CA ILE A 14 0.43 2.69 -12.05
C ILE A 14 -0.77 1.89 -11.55
N GLN A 15 -1.91 2.54 -11.37
CA GLN A 15 -3.14 1.85 -10.94
C GLN A 15 -3.50 0.74 -11.93
N LEU A 16 -3.41 1.03 -13.23
CA LEU A 16 -3.76 0.07 -14.27
C LEU A 16 -2.78 -1.12 -14.30
N ILE A 17 -1.48 -0.85 -14.20
CA ILE A 17 -0.45 -1.89 -14.18
C ILE A 17 -0.68 -2.83 -13.00
N LEU A 18 -0.87 -2.27 -11.81
CA LEU A 18 -1.07 -3.09 -10.61
C LEU A 18 -2.38 -3.87 -10.69
N ARG A 19 -3.44 -3.25 -11.18
CA ARG A 19 -4.71 -3.93 -11.34
C ARG A 19 -4.60 -5.13 -12.25
N ARG A 20 -4.01 -4.94 -13.44
CA ARG A 20 -3.87 -6.03 -14.42
C ARG A 20 -2.99 -7.15 -13.89
N TYR A 21 -1.92 -6.80 -13.21
CA TYR A 21 -0.99 -7.80 -12.70
C TYR A 21 -1.61 -8.63 -11.56
N PHE A 22 -2.36 -7.97 -10.67
CA PHE A 22 -2.84 -8.62 -9.45
C PHE A 22 -4.28 -9.12 -9.51
N GLU A 23 -5.06 -8.79 -10.55
CA GLU A 23 -6.49 -9.12 -10.56
C GLU A 23 -6.79 -10.62 -10.59
N ALA A 24 -5.82 -11.44 -10.98
CA ALA A 24 -6.02 -12.90 -10.95
C ALA A 24 -6.11 -13.41 -9.51
N ASP A 25 -5.32 -12.82 -8.60
CA ASP A 25 -5.21 -13.27 -7.20
C ASP A 25 -5.94 -12.38 -6.22
N PHE A 26 -6.20 -11.13 -6.57
CA PHE A 26 -6.77 -10.12 -5.67
C PHE A 26 -7.95 -9.40 -6.30
N THR A 27 -8.86 -8.94 -5.43
CA THR A 27 -9.77 -7.86 -5.80
C THR A 27 -8.97 -6.57 -5.59
N VAL A 28 -8.67 -5.87 -6.67
CA VAL A 28 -7.84 -4.66 -6.61
C VAL A 28 -8.74 -3.42 -6.54
N VAL A 29 -8.56 -2.61 -5.49
CA VAL A 29 -9.32 -1.38 -5.28
C VAL A 29 -8.35 -0.20 -5.38
N PRO A 30 -8.45 0.61 -6.43
CA PRO A 30 -7.60 1.80 -6.57
C PRO A 30 -8.22 3.00 -5.85
N GLN A 31 -7.38 3.79 -5.19
CA GLN A 31 -7.77 5.07 -4.63
C GLN A 31 -6.71 6.11 -5.02
N PRO A 32 -7.11 7.35 -5.32
CA PRO A 32 -6.17 8.32 -5.88
C PRO A 32 -5.21 8.96 -4.87
N ASN A 33 -5.54 8.89 -3.58
CA ASN A 33 -4.69 9.46 -2.54
C ASN A 33 -5.03 8.85 -1.19
N GLY A 34 -4.23 9.20 -0.17
CA GLY A 34 -4.39 8.63 1.17
C GLY A 34 -5.70 9.03 1.84
N GLN A 35 -6.21 10.23 1.58
CA GLN A 35 -7.46 10.68 2.16
C GLN A 35 -8.64 9.83 1.66
N GLU A 36 -8.71 9.59 0.35
CA GLU A 36 -9.75 8.76 -0.23
C GLU A 36 -9.62 7.30 0.18
N ALA A 37 -8.38 6.83 0.34
CA ALA A 37 -8.14 5.48 0.84
C ALA A 37 -8.66 5.32 2.27
N MET A 38 -8.38 6.28 3.14
CA MET A 38 -8.87 6.24 4.52
C MET A 38 -10.38 6.35 4.57
N ARG A 39 -10.97 7.19 3.72
CA ARG A 39 -12.43 7.30 3.65
C ARG A 39 -13.06 5.96 3.28
N TRP A 40 -12.50 5.28 2.29
CA TRP A 40 -12.99 3.98 1.86
C TRP A 40 -12.90 2.95 3.00
N LEU A 41 -11.79 2.94 3.72
CA LEU A 41 -11.61 2.05 4.87
C LEU A 41 -12.58 2.39 6.01
N ASP A 42 -12.77 3.69 6.28
CA ASP A 42 -13.65 4.15 7.36
C ASP A 42 -15.14 3.84 7.08
N GLU A 43 -15.48 3.61 5.82
CA GLU A 43 -16.85 3.21 5.43
C GLU A 43 -17.16 1.73 5.76
N GLY A 44 -16.21 1.02 6.35
CA GLY A 44 -16.39 -0.38 6.73
C GLY A 44 -15.77 -1.38 5.76
N ASN A 45 -15.07 -0.91 4.75
CA ASN A 45 -14.37 -1.79 3.82
C ASN A 45 -13.08 -2.31 4.45
N THR A 46 -12.63 -3.48 4.00
CA THR A 46 -11.41 -4.08 4.51
C THR A 46 -10.40 -4.29 3.39
N ALA A 47 -9.13 -4.14 3.71
CA ALA A 47 -8.03 -4.47 2.82
C ALA A 47 -7.15 -5.52 3.50
N ASP A 48 -6.71 -6.51 2.73
CA ASP A 48 -5.80 -7.53 3.24
C ASP A 48 -4.36 -7.08 3.11
N ALA A 49 -4.09 -6.17 2.18
CA ALA A 49 -2.78 -5.55 2.00
C ALA A 49 -2.96 -4.22 1.28
N ILE A 50 -1.99 -3.33 1.46
CA ILE A 50 -1.99 -2.00 0.86
C ILE A 50 -0.66 -1.75 0.16
N VAL A 51 -0.74 -1.22 -1.06
CA VAL A 51 0.42 -0.68 -1.79
C VAL A 51 0.16 0.81 -1.95
N ALA A 52 1.03 1.65 -1.42
CA ALA A 52 0.82 3.09 -1.43
C ALA A 52 2.04 3.83 -1.99
N ASP A 53 1.79 4.86 -2.78
CA ASP A 53 2.83 5.74 -3.29
C ASP A 53 3.28 6.71 -2.18
N TYR A 54 4.58 7.00 -2.17
CA TYR A 54 5.15 7.97 -1.24
C TYR A 54 4.71 9.40 -1.57
N GLU A 55 4.73 9.74 -2.86
CA GLU A 55 4.41 11.09 -3.32
C GLU A 55 2.98 11.16 -3.84
N MET A 56 2.08 11.65 -3.00
CA MET A 56 0.67 11.81 -3.36
C MET A 56 0.19 13.20 -2.99
N PRO A 57 -0.77 13.74 -3.76
CA PRO A 57 -1.40 15.01 -3.38
C PRO A 57 -2.32 14.78 -2.17
N VAL A 58 -2.70 15.87 -1.50
CA VAL A 58 -3.64 15.91 -0.39
C VAL A 58 -3.08 15.27 0.87
N MET A 59 -2.70 14.00 0.81
CA MET A 59 -2.10 13.28 1.94
C MET A 59 -0.95 12.42 1.39
N ASN A 60 0.28 12.79 1.75
CA ASN A 60 1.46 12.05 1.28
C ASN A 60 1.61 10.69 1.98
N GLY A 61 2.59 9.90 1.53
CA GLY A 61 2.82 8.57 2.05
C GLY A 61 3.02 8.51 3.55
N PRO A 62 3.96 9.28 4.11
CA PRO A 62 4.17 9.26 5.57
C PRO A 62 2.93 9.63 6.38
N ALA A 63 2.17 10.63 5.94
CA ALA A 63 0.94 11.02 6.62
C ALA A 63 -0.10 9.90 6.55
N PHE A 64 -0.19 9.22 5.41
CA PHE A 64 -1.09 8.08 5.25
C PHE A 64 -0.71 6.93 6.19
N ILE A 65 0.58 6.61 6.27
CA ILE A 65 1.06 5.56 7.18
C ILE A 65 0.66 5.87 8.62
N LEU A 66 0.90 7.09 9.06
CA LEU A 66 0.57 7.49 10.43
C LEU A 66 -0.93 7.39 10.69
N ARG A 67 -1.74 7.86 9.75
CA ARG A 67 -3.19 7.79 9.87
C ARG A 67 -3.68 6.35 9.96
N LEU A 68 -3.13 5.48 9.11
CA LEU A 68 -3.48 4.07 9.07
C LEU A 68 -3.14 3.38 10.40
N ARG A 69 -1.91 3.59 10.90
CA ARG A 69 -1.43 2.93 12.12
C ARG A 69 -2.11 3.43 13.38
N ASN A 70 -2.70 4.63 13.34
CA ASN A 70 -3.48 5.16 14.46
C ASN A 70 -4.94 4.72 14.42
N SER A 71 -5.37 4.04 13.37
CA SER A 71 -6.73 3.52 13.27
C SER A 71 -6.81 2.16 13.97
N LEU A 72 -7.72 2.02 14.93
CA LEU A 72 -7.88 0.75 15.67
C LEU A 72 -8.23 -0.42 14.75
N MET A 73 -9.00 -0.15 13.69
CA MET A 73 -9.45 -1.19 12.77
C MET A 73 -8.40 -1.55 11.73
N GLN A 74 -7.47 -0.63 11.41
CA GLN A 74 -6.60 -0.77 10.25
C GLN A 74 -5.11 -0.86 10.60
N ARG A 75 -4.75 -0.73 11.88
CA ARG A 75 -3.35 -0.57 12.27
C ARG A 75 -2.46 -1.79 11.99
N HIS A 76 -3.05 -2.94 11.70
CA HIS A 76 -2.30 -4.18 11.44
C HIS A 76 -2.26 -4.57 9.96
N VAL A 77 -2.89 -3.77 9.07
CA VAL A 77 -2.91 -4.12 7.65
C VAL A 77 -1.51 -4.01 7.07
N PRO A 78 -1.00 -5.05 6.38
CA PRO A 78 0.31 -4.99 5.74
C PRO A 78 0.36 -3.89 4.69
N LEU A 79 1.44 -3.11 4.69
CA LEU A 79 1.59 -1.99 3.78
C LEU A 79 2.99 -1.94 3.20
N ILE A 80 3.08 -1.87 1.87
CA ILE A 80 4.32 -1.60 1.14
C ILE A 80 4.25 -0.19 0.57
N MET A 81 5.30 0.59 0.80
CA MET A 81 5.45 1.92 0.23
C MET A 81 6.24 1.84 -1.06
N LEU A 82 5.75 2.47 -2.13
CA LEU A 82 6.47 2.63 -3.40
C LEU A 82 6.94 4.07 -3.51
N SER A 83 8.20 4.28 -3.90
CA SER A 83 8.74 5.63 -3.98
C SER A 83 9.81 5.72 -5.07
N GLY A 84 9.89 6.89 -5.71
CA GLY A 84 11.01 7.18 -6.61
C GLY A 84 12.28 7.58 -5.88
N LYS A 85 12.24 7.64 -4.54
CA LYS A 85 13.39 8.09 -3.73
C LYS A 85 14.20 6.90 -3.22
N GLU A 86 15.47 6.86 -3.59
CA GLU A 86 16.38 5.79 -3.21
C GLU A 86 17.10 6.06 -1.89
N GLU A 87 16.96 7.28 -1.34
CA GLU A 87 17.70 7.67 -0.15
C GLU A 87 17.32 6.82 1.06
N SER A 88 18.35 6.36 1.76
CA SER A 88 18.15 5.57 2.97
C SER A 88 17.31 6.28 4.02
N SER A 89 17.42 7.61 4.10
CA SER A 89 16.66 8.40 5.06
C SER A 89 15.15 8.31 4.81
N THR A 90 14.72 8.34 3.55
CA THR A 90 13.31 8.20 3.20
C THR A 90 12.80 6.81 3.54
N LYS A 91 13.57 5.79 3.18
CA LYS A 91 13.23 4.40 3.48
C LYS A 91 13.09 4.19 5.00
N ILE A 92 14.08 4.67 5.76
CA ILE A 92 14.06 4.53 7.21
C ILE A 92 12.87 5.25 7.81
N GLN A 93 12.55 6.45 7.31
CA GLN A 93 11.39 7.20 7.79
C GLN A 93 10.10 6.41 7.59
N CYS A 94 9.90 5.86 6.39
CA CYS A 94 8.70 5.08 6.10
C CYS A 94 8.58 3.86 6.99
N LEU A 95 9.67 3.11 7.14
CA LEU A 95 9.68 1.92 7.98
C LEU A 95 9.44 2.28 9.45
N ARG A 96 10.04 3.37 9.91
CA ARG A 96 9.87 3.83 11.30
C ARG A 96 8.43 4.26 11.56
N HIS A 97 7.76 4.87 10.60
CA HIS A 97 6.38 5.31 10.73
C HIS A 97 5.38 4.14 10.64
N GLY A 98 5.81 2.97 10.20
CA GLY A 98 4.96 1.80 10.22
C GLY A 98 4.72 1.09 8.89
N ALA A 99 5.48 1.44 7.84
CA ALA A 99 5.44 0.65 6.62
C ALA A 99 6.14 -0.69 6.88
N ASP A 100 5.57 -1.77 6.36
CA ASP A 100 6.17 -3.09 6.52
C ASP A 100 7.29 -3.32 5.53
N ASP A 101 7.25 -2.66 4.38
CA ASP A 101 8.28 -2.78 3.37
C ASP A 101 8.33 -1.53 2.51
N TYR A 102 9.39 -1.40 1.70
CA TYR A 102 9.63 -0.23 0.88
C TYR A 102 10.30 -0.68 -0.41
N MET A 103 9.75 -0.24 -1.56
CA MET A 103 10.33 -0.54 -2.87
C MET A 103 10.50 0.75 -3.66
N VAL A 104 11.59 0.80 -4.45
CA VAL A 104 11.92 1.96 -5.27
C VAL A 104 11.35 1.78 -6.66
N LYS A 105 10.75 2.84 -7.21
CA LYS A 105 10.27 2.87 -8.59
C LYS A 105 11.45 3.14 -9.54
N PRO A 106 11.49 2.54 -10.72
CA PRO A 106 10.52 1.58 -11.23
C PRO A 106 10.65 0.23 -10.54
N PHE A 107 9.52 -0.37 -10.20
CA PHE A 107 9.50 -1.63 -9.45
C PHE A 107 9.21 -2.82 -10.39
N ASN A 108 9.61 -4.00 -9.94
CA ASN A 108 9.29 -5.25 -10.62
C ASN A 108 7.99 -5.81 -9.99
N PRO A 109 6.90 -5.97 -10.78
CA PRO A 109 5.64 -6.47 -10.22
C PRO A 109 5.74 -7.86 -9.61
N GLU A 110 6.61 -8.72 -10.13
CA GLU A 110 6.81 -10.05 -9.56
C GLU A 110 7.44 -9.97 -8.18
N GLU A 111 8.42 -9.09 -8.02
CA GLU A 111 9.03 -8.87 -6.70
C GLU A 111 8.01 -8.30 -5.72
N LEU A 112 7.19 -7.36 -6.15
CA LEU A 112 6.14 -6.79 -5.32
C LEU A 112 5.16 -7.87 -4.87
N ASP A 113 4.75 -8.75 -5.79
CA ASP A 113 3.86 -9.87 -5.49
C ASP A 113 4.44 -10.78 -4.41
N LEU A 114 5.72 -11.15 -4.56
CA LEU A 114 6.39 -12.02 -3.59
C LEU A 114 6.49 -11.38 -2.21
N ARG A 115 6.80 -10.07 -2.16
CA ARG A 115 6.88 -9.34 -0.89
C ARG A 115 5.51 -9.25 -0.21
N LEU A 116 4.44 -8.99 -0.98
CA LEU A 116 3.08 -8.95 -0.46
C LEU A 116 2.68 -10.30 0.13
N LYS A 117 2.92 -11.37 -0.61
CA LYS A 117 2.58 -12.72 -0.16
C LYS A 117 3.35 -13.13 1.09
N ASN A 118 4.63 -12.74 1.17
CA ASN A 118 5.44 -13.02 2.35
C ASN A 118 4.90 -12.30 3.58
N MET A 119 4.50 -11.03 3.43
CA MET A 119 3.94 -10.26 4.55
C MET A 119 2.62 -10.86 5.02
N MET A 120 1.73 -11.19 4.09
CA MET A 120 0.42 -11.74 4.44
C MET A 120 0.55 -13.12 5.10
N ARG A 121 1.48 -13.94 4.64
CA ARG A 121 1.72 -15.26 5.22
C ARG A 121 2.16 -15.16 6.67
N LYS A 122 3.00 -14.19 7.01
CA LYS A 122 3.50 -14.00 8.37
C LYS A 122 2.40 -13.60 9.35
N LEU A 123 1.29 -13.07 8.86
CA LEU A 123 0.17 -12.68 9.69
C LEU A 123 -0.91 -13.76 9.79
N SER A 124 -0.71 -14.89 9.12
CA SER A 124 -1.72 -15.97 9.02
C SER A 124 -1.43 -17.07 10.01
N PHE A 125 -1.35 -16.76 11.27
CA PHE A 125 -1.18 -17.77 12.31
C PHE A 125 -2.51 -18.24 12.84
#